data_3299b1fc4c9f194f35f08de79b694713
#
_entry.id   3299b1fc4c9f194f35f08de79b694713
#
_cell.length_a   1.000
_cell.length_b   1.000
_cell.length_c   1.000
_cell.angle_alpha   90.00
_cell.angle_beta   90.00
_cell.angle_gamma   90.00
#
_symmetry.space_group_name_H-M   'P 1'
#
loop_
_entity.id
_entity.type
_entity.pdbx_description
1 polymer ?
#
loop_
_entity_poly.entity_id
_entity_poly.type
_entity_poly.pdbx_seq_one_letter_code
_entity_poly.pdbx_strand_id
1 'polypeptide(L)'
;TAAFNGLLKTLEEPPPHVKFIFATTEVRKIPTTILSRCQRYDLKRVEPDDLVIFLKSICEKETVEFEEGALKIIARAADGSVRDGLSILDQSIAFSGNHISEEQVKEMIGLNDPTKILELIKFITAGQTQKSLEKINELYDNGADPSMIVKDLIETVHSLTMINIDAAEGVKSSLTDSEYNAVQEVAGNLDVSTLSMIWQMLNKGLHEVTDSFSPITSLEMLIIRIIYLNDIPKPNELISELNNMVEKNDNKIQDKSGETSSAMDPKVKEIIDFFPGTEVEQIEEK
;
A
#
# COMPACT_ATOMS: atom_id res chain seq x y z
N THR A 1 0.33 35.27 1.10
CA THR A 1 -0.84 36.20 1.18
C THR A 1 -0.41 37.66 1.06
N ALA A 2 0.61 38.14 1.79
CA ALA A 2 1.03 39.55 1.73
C ALA A 2 1.46 40.00 0.31
N ALA A 3 2.23 39.20 -0.41
CA ALA A 3 2.64 39.51 -1.79
C ALA A 3 1.46 39.63 -2.75
N PHE A 4 0.45 38.78 -2.61
CA PHE A 4 -0.76 38.88 -3.43
C PHE A 4 -1.56 40.14 -3.17
N ASN A 5 -1.67 40.57 -1.90
CA ASN A 5 -2.36 41.81 -1.56
C ASN A 5 -1.68 43.04 -2.18
N GLY A 6 -0.34 43.06 -2.27
CA GLY A 6 0.41 44.12 -2.95
C GLY A 6 0.17 44.18 -4.48
N LEU A 7 -0.22 43.05 -5.10
CA LEU A 7 -0.47 42.97 -6.53
C LEU A 7 -1.94 43.24 -6.92
N LEU A 8 -2.88 43.27 -5.97
CA LEU A 8 -4.30 43.40 -6.27
C LEU A 8 -4.63 44.62 -7.12
N LYS A 9 -4.07 45.80 -6.74
CA LYS A 9 -4.31 47.06 -7.47
C LYS A 9 -3.82 47.01 -8.93
N THR A 10 -2.65 46.40 -9.15
CA THR A 10 -2.06 46.26 -10.51
C THR A 10 -2.79 45.19 -11.33
N LEU A 11 -3.41 44.21 -10.69
CA LEU A 11 -4.24 43.18 -11.35
C LEU A 11 -5.65 43.71 -11.71
N GLU A 12 -6.14 44.71 -10.98
CA GLU A 12 -7.41 45.38 -11.31
C GLU A 12 -7.26 46.33 -12.49
N GLU A 13 -6.15 47.06 -12.55
CA GLU A 13 -5.83 47.99 -13.61
C GLU A 13 -4.41 47.69 -14.15
N PRO A 14 -4.25 46.62 -14.95
CA PRO A 14 -2.94 46.25 -15.48
C PRO A 14 -2.47 47.27 -16.54
N PRO A 15 -1.20 47.63 -16.57
CA PRO A 15 -0.64 48.44 -17.65
C PRO A 15 -0.88 47.78 -19.02
N PRO A 16 -1.06 48.55 -20.10
CA PRO A 16 -1.55 48.01 -21.39
C PRO A 16 -0.64 46.97 -22.06
N HIS A 17 0.57 46.77 -21.58
CA HIS A 17 1.54 45.80 -22.14
C HIS A 17 1.91 44.67 -21.18
N VAL A 18 1.25 44.57 -20.01
CA VAL A 18 1.59 43.59 -18.98
C VAL A 18 0.60 42.44 -18.98
N LYS A 19 1.11 41.23 -19.01
CA LYS A 19 0.35 40.01 -18.80
C LYS A 19 0.91 39.31 -17.57
N PHE A 20 -0.01 38.93 -16.65
CA PHE A 20 0.36 38.20 -15.46
C PHE A 20 0.15 36.69 -15.70
N ILE A 21 1.18 35.90 -15.43
CA ILE A 21 1.12 34.42 -15.47
C ILE A 21 1.50 33.94 -14.07
N PHE A 22 0.55 33.26 -13.42
CA PHE A 22 0.76 32.64 -12.13
C PHE A 22 0.83 31.12 -12.32
N ALA A 23 1.89 30.50 -11.82
CA ALA A 23 2.05 29.04 -11.79
C ALA A 23 2.11 28.58 -10.33
N THR A 24 1.28 27.62 -9.98
CA THR A 24 1.22 27.06 -8.63
C THR A 24 0.69 25.63 -8.67
N THR A 25 1.17 24.80 -7.78
CA THR A 25 0.58 23.48 -7.46
C THR A 25 -0.54 23.57 -6.44
N GLU A 26 -0.67 24.75 -5.73
CA GLU A 26 -1.61 24.92 -4.63
C GLU A 26 -2.60 26.06 -4.93
N VAL A 27 -3.57 25.79 -5.78
CA VAL A 27 -4.60 26.78 -6.17
C VAL A 27 -5.35 27.34 -4.96
N ARG A 28 -5.55 26.53 -3.91
CA ARG A 28 -6.25 26.93 -2.67
C ARG A 28 -5.54 28.05 -1.90
N LYS A 29 -4.23 28.25 -2.11
CA LYS A 29 -3.45 29.33 -1.49
C LYS A 29 -3.58 30.67 -2.22
N ILE A 30 -4.14 30.68 -3.44
CA ILE A 30 -4.38 31.91 -4.19
C ILE A 30 -5.71 32.51 -3.74
N PRO A 31 -5.73 33.82 -3.39
CA PRO A 31 -6.95 34.51 -3.01
C PRO A 31 -8.01 34.48 -4.12
N THR A 32 -9.27 34.32 -3.76
CA THR A 32 -10.40 34.29 -4.70
C THR A 32 -10.52 35.55 -5.55
N THR A 33 -10.11 36.70 -4.99
CA THR A 33 -10.04 38.00 -5.67
C THR A 33 -9.09 38.00 -6.87
N ILE A 34 -8.03 37.18 -6.87
CA ILE A 34 -7.10 37.01 -7.98
C ILE A 34 -7.67 35.98 -8.96
N LEU A 35 -8.16 34.84 -8.45
CA LEU A 35 -8.72 33.77 -9.28
C LEU A 35 -9.89 34.28 -10.13
N SER A 36 -10.72 35.18 -9.62
CA SER A 36 -11.85 35.75 -10.37
C SER A 36 -11.45 36.66 -11.54
N ARG A 37 -10.19 37.10 -11.60
CA ARG A 37 -9.63 37.96 -12.65
C ARG A 37 -8.65 37.23 -13.58
N CYS A 38 -8.39 35.96 -13.33
CA CYS A 38 -7.47 35.14 -14.10
C CYS A 38 -8.21 34.02 -14.82
N GLN A 39 -7.76 33.71 -16.02
CA GLN A 39 -8.16 32.48 -16.69
C GLN A 39 -7.32 31.33 -16.12
N ARG A 40 -7.97 30.25 -15.70
CA ARG A 40 -7.31 29.07 -15.14
C ARG A 40 -7.09 28.03 -16.23
N TYR A 41 -5.88 27.46 -16.21
CA TYR A 41 -5.47 26.32 -17.02
C TYR A 41 -4.90 25.25 -16.09
N ASP A 42 -5.55 24.10 -16.03
CA ASP A 42 -5.09 22.97 -15.25
C ASP A 42 -4.15 22.11 -16.10
N LEU A 43 -2.89 22.02 -15.69
CA LEU A 43 -1.90 21.16 -16.32
C LEU A 43 -1.93 19.78 -15.63
N LYS A 44 -1.96 18.75 -16.44
CA LYS A 44 -1.91 17.35 -15.95
C LYS A 44 -0.46 16.87 -15.84
N ARG A 45 -0.25 15.83 -15.03
CA ARG A 45 0.97 15.05 -15.08
C ARG A 45 1.10 14.40 -16.45
N VAL A 46 2.34 14.22 -16.92
CA VAL A 46 2.61 13.51 -18.17
C VAL A 46 2.45 12.02 -17.92
N GLU A 47 1.75 11.34 -18.81
CA GLU A 47 1.63 9.88 -18.73
C GLU A 47 3.00 9.21 -18.92
N PRO A 48 3.27 8.07 -18.26
CA PRO A 48 4.57 7.41 -18.33
C PRO A 48 5.02 7.12 -19.76
N ASP A 49 4.14 6.66 -20.63
CA ASP A 49 4.46 6.35 -22.02
C ASP A 49 4.87 7.60 -22.83
N ASP A 50 4.17 8.72 -22.64
CA ASP A 50 4.50 10.00 -23.26
C ASP A 50 5.85 10.51 -22.76
N LEU A 51 6.13 10.30 -21.45
CA LEU A 51 7.42 10.69 -20.87
C LEU A 51 8.55 9.84 -21.43
N VAL A 52 8.36 8.53 -21.61
CA VAL A 52 9.34 7.64 -22.28
C VAL A 52 9.64 8.12 -23.70
N ILE A 53 8.60 8.44 -24.50
CA ILE A 53 8.77 8.96 -25.86
C ILE A 53 9.59 10.26 -25.83
N PHE A 54 9.29 11.15 -24.90
CA PHE A 54 10.03 12.40 -24.74
C PHE A 54 11.49 12.16 -24.37
N LEU A 55 11.77 11.34 -23.35
CA LEU A 55 13.14 11.02 -22.92
C LEU A 55 13.95 10.36 -24.03
N LYS A 56 13.33 9.45 -24.80
CA LYS A 56 13.92 8.85 -26.00
C LYS A 56 14.39 9.92 -26.99
N SER A 57 13.54 10.93 -27.29
CA SER A 57 13.89 12.01 -28.18
C SER A 57 15.08 12.86 -27.70
N ILE A 58 15.29 12.92 -26.37
CA ILE A 58 16.45 13.61 -25.78
C ILE A 58 17.71 12.75 -25.95
N CYS A 59 17.65 11.45 -25.63
CA CYS A 59 18.79 10.54 -25.83
C CYS A 59 19.28 10.54 -27.29
N GLU A 60 18.34 10.53 -28.26
CA GLU A 60 18.70 10.61 -29.68
C GLU A 60 19.41 11.93 -30.04
N LYS A 61 19.03 13.06 -29.46
CA LYS A 61 19.66 14.36 -29.64
C LYS A 61 21.06 14.43 -29.02
N GLU A 62 21.20 13.83 -27.84
CA GLU A 62 22.48 13.77 -27.11
C GLU A 62 23.39 12.63 -27.59
N THR A 63 22.94 11.83 -28.58
CA THR A 63 23.67 10.66 -29.11
C THR A 63 24.08 9.63 -28.08
N VAL A 64 23.16 9.38 -27.09
CA VAL A 64 23.33 8.41 -26.02
C VAL A 64 22.58 7.16 -26.39
N GLU A 65 23.23 6.00 -26.27
CA GLU A 65 22.57 4.68 -26.39
C GLU A 65 21.80 4.34 -25.10
N PHE A 66 20.66 3.69 -25.24
CA PHE A 66 19.82 3.36 -24.10
C PHE A 66 19.04 2.06 -24.32
N GLU A 67 18.74 1.39 -23.22
CA GLU A 67 17.75 0.34 -23.17
C GLU A 67 16.35 0.94 -22.94
N GLU A 68 15.33 0.44 -23.63
CA GLU A 68 13.95 0.95 -23.47
C GLU A 68 13.42 0.79 -22.03
N GLY A 69 13.80 -0.30 -21.37
CA GLY A 69 13.48 -0.53 -19.97
C GLY A 69 14.09 0.49 -19.03
N ALA A 70 15.30 0.98 -19.31
CA ALA A 70 15.93 2.06 -18.54
C ALA A 70 15.09 3.35 -18.57
N LEU A 71 14.59 3.74 -19.75
CA LEU A 71 13.71 4.91 -19.88
C LEU A 71 12.37 4.74 -19.18
N LYS A 72 11.80 3.52 -19.16
CA LYS A 72 10.58 3.22 -18.41
C LYS A 72 10.80 3.39 -16.89
N ILE A 73 11.95 2.94 -16.39
CA ILE A 73 12.30 3.11 -14.97
C ILE A 73 12.45 4.60 -14.63
N ILE A 74 13.13 5.38 -15.47
CA ILE A 74 13.28 6.84 -15.28
C ILE A 74 11.91 7.53 -15.30
N ALA A 75 11.04 7.19 -16.27
CA ALA A 75 9.71 7.77 -16.39
C ALA A 75 8.83 7.47 -15.17
N ARG A 76 8.92 6.25 -14.63
CA ARG A 76 8.22 5.85 -13.38
C ARG A 76 8.74 6.65 -12.19
N ALA A 77 10.05 6.74 -12.02
CA ALA A 77 10.67 7.48 -10.93
C ALA A 77 10.36 8.99 -10.96
N ALA A 78 10.14 9.54 -12.16
CA ALA A 78 9.79 10.95 -12.37
C ALA A 78 8.33 11.29 -12.02
N ASP A 79 7.45 10.32 -11.82
CA ASP A 79 6.05 10.49 -11.42
C ASP A 79 5.31 11.56 -12.24
N GLY A 80 5.47 11.53 -13.59
CA GLY A 80 4.85 12.47 -14.53
C GLY A 80 5.45 13.88 -14.54
N SER A 81 6.59 14.11 -13.86
CA SER A 81 7.35 15.35 -13.87
C SER A 81 8.44 15.30 -14.95
N VAL A 82 8.29 16.10 -16.00
CA VAL A 82 9.32 16.23 -17.07
C VAL A 82 10.66 16.71 -16.49
N ARG A 83 10.61 17.63 -15.52
CA ARG A 83 11.83 18.16 -14.90
C ARG A 83 12.61 17.07 -14.17
N ASP A 84 11.89 16.27 -13.36
CA ASP A 84 12.53 15.21 -12.57
C ASP A 84 13.02 14.10 -13.49
N GLY A 85 12.25 13.75 -14.55
CA GLY A 85 12.67 12.82 -15.57
C GLY A 85 13.96 13.24 -16.29
N LEU A 86 14.09 14.51 -16.65
CA LEU A 86 15.33 15.05 -17.23
C LEU A 86 16.49 15.03 -16.25
N SER A 87 16.24 15.36 -14.97
CA SER A 87 17.29 15.34 -13.94
C SER A 87 17.81 13.94 -13.69
N ILE A 88 16.92 12.94 -13.64
CA ILE A 88 17.30 11.52 -13.49
C ILE A 88 18.03 11.03 -14.74
N LEU A 89 17.57 11.41 -15.93
CA LEU A 89 18.23 11.06 -17.18
C LEU A 89 19.67 11.62 -17.25
N ASP A 90 19.85 12.90 -16.89
CA ASP A 90 21.17 13.55 -16.87
C ASP A 90 22.12 12.85 -15.89
N GLN A 91 21.63 12.49 -14.70
CA GLN A 91 22.38 11.69 -13.74
C GLN A 91 22.73 10.31 -14.30
N SER A 92 21.79 9.66 -15.01
CA SER A 92 22.00 8.36 -15.62
C SER A 92 23.10 8.42 -16.69
N ILE A 93 23.09 9.45 -17.52
CA ILE A 93 24.13 9.69 -18.54
C ILE A 93 25.50 9.90 -17.86
N ALA A 94 25.53 10.71 -16.80
CA ALA A 94 26.76 10.97 -16.06
C ALA A 94 27.33 9.71 -15.37
N PHE A 95 26.45 8.82 -14.89
CA PHE A 95 26.81 7.58 -14.22
C PHE A 95 27.25 6.48 -15.21
N SER A 96 26.52 6.33 -16.31
CA SER A 96 26.67 5.22 -17.26
C SER A 96 27.60 5.55 -18.45
N GLY A 97 27.89 6.82 -18.69
CA GLY A 97 28.58 7.26 -19.90
C GLY A 97 27.67 7.25 -21.14
N ASN A 98 28.09 6.62 -22.22
CA ASN A 98 27.37 6.65 -23.50
C ASN A 98 26.26 5.59 -23.66
N HIS A 99 26.08 4.68 -22.67
CA HIS A 99 25.06 3.62 -22.74
C HIS A 99 24.32 3.51 -21.42
N ILE A 100 23.02 3.74 -21.45
CA ILE A 100 22.16 3.67 -20.27
C ILE A 100 21.47 2.31 -20.22
N SER A 101 21.87 1.44 -19.28
CA SER A 101 21.23 0.14 -19.05
C SER A 101 20.21 0.20 -17.91
N GLU A 102 19.26 -0.75 -17.91
CA GLU A 102 18.29 -0.88 -16.80
C GLU A 102 18.97 -1.07 -15.45
N GLU A 103 20.03 -1.88 -15.43
CA GLU A 103 20.75 -2.24 -14.21
C GLU A 103 21.42 -1.02 -13.57
N GLN A 104 22.08 -0.20 -14.38
CA GLN A 104 22.74 1.03 -13.95
C GLN A 104 21.75 2.07 -13.43
N VAL A 105 20.59 2.20 -14.08
CA VAL A 105 19.53 3.12 -13.62
C VAL A 105 18.94 2.64 -12.29
N LYS A 106 18.68 1.34 -12.13
CA LYS A 106 18.21 0.76 -10.87
C LYS A 106 19.20 1.01 -9.74
N GLU A 107 20.48 0.78 -9.98
CA GLU A 107 21.55 1.02 -9.01
C GLU A 107 21.65 2.51 -8.63
N MET A 108 21.62 3.41 -9.60
CA MET A 108 21.75 4.86 -9.39
C MET A 108 20.58 5.44 -8.60
N ILE A 109 19.34 4.99 -8.89
CA ILE A 109 18.14 5.47 -8.20
C ILE A 109 18.00 4.79 -6.82
N GLY A 110 18.75 3.72 -6.57
CA GLY A 110 18.66 2.92 -5.35
C GLY A 110 17.37 2.09 -5.29
N LEU A 111 16.81 1.73 -6.45
CA LEU A 111 15.64 0.86 -6.51
C LEU A 111 16.04 -0.56 -6.12
N ASN A 112 15.28 -1.14 -5.24
CA ASN A 112 15.43 -2.55 -4.91
C ASN A 112 15.06 -3.42 -6.11
N ASP A 113 15.66 -4.60 -6.22
CA ASP A 113 15.25 -5.59 -7.21
C ASP A 113 13.77 -5.99 -6.95
N PRO A 114 12.86 -5.75 -7.91
CA PRO A 114 11.43 -6.07 -7.74
C PRO A 114 11.20 -7.53 -7.36
N THR A 115 12.07 -8.43 -7.81
CA THR A 115 12.01 -9.86 -7.49
C THR A 115 12.24 -10.09 -5.99
N LYS A 116 13.19 -9.37 -5.39
CA LYS A 116 13.48 -9.46 -3.94
C LYS A 116 12.34 -8.90 -3.09
N ILE A 117 11.71 -7.82 -3.56
CA ILE A 117 10.52 -7.24 -2.88
C ILE A 117 9.32 -8.18 -2.97
N LEU A 118 9.07 -8.80 -4.14
CA LEU A 118 8.04 -9.84 -4.28
C LEU A 118 8.29 -11.05 -3.37
N GLU A 119 9.55 -11.47 -3.24
CA GLU A 119 9.94 -12.55 -2.35
C GLU A 119 9.69 -12.18 -0.87
N LEU A 120 10.00 -10.95 -0.50
CA LEU A 120 9.69 -10.42 0.84
C LEU A 120 8.17 -10.44 1.11
N ILE A 121 7.34 -10.02 0.15
CA ILE A 121 5.88 -10.08 0.27
C ILE A 121 5.39 -11.53 0.45
N LYS A 122 5.95 -12.49 -0.32
CA LYS A 122 5.64 -13.92 -0.15
C LYS A 122 5.94 -14.40 1.28
N PHE A 123 7.07 -14.00 1.86
CA PHE A 123 7.40 -14.38 3.24
C PHE A 123 6.47 -13.73 4.26
N ILE A 124 6.14 -12.45 4.08
CA ILE A 124 5.21 -11.71 4.95
C ILE A 124 3.83 -12.36 4.95
N THR A 125 3.29 -12.65 3.77
CA THR A 125 1.94 -13.23 3.62
C THR A 125 1.86 -14.69 4.06
N ALA A 126 2.98 -15.42 4.00
CA ALA A 126 3.10 -16.78 4.50
C ALA A 126 3.41 -16.87 6.01
N GLY A 127 3.47 -15.74 6.73
CA GLY A 127 3.76 -15.73 8.18
C GLY A 127 5.21 -16.09 8.54
N GLN A 128 6.14 -16.08 7.58
CA GLN A 128 7.53 -16.52 7.78
C GLN A 128 8.39 -15.39 8.34
N THR A 129 8.17 -15.01 9.60
CA THR A 129 8.81 -13.86 10.25
C THR A 129 10.33 -13.87 10.13
N GLN A 130 10.97 -15.01 10.43
CA GLN A 130 12.43 -15.10 10.41
C GLN A 130 12.99 -14.83 9.00
N LYS A 131 12.41 -15.43 7.95
CA LYS A 131 12.86 -15.21 6.56
C LYS A 131 12.59 -13.80 6.08
N SER A 132 11.50 -13.18 6.55
CA SER A 132 11.21 -11.77 6.24
C SER A 132 12.29 -10.86 6.82
N LEU A 133 12.71 -11.07 8.06
CA LEU A 133 13.78 -10.29 8.70
C LEU A 133 15.14 -10.54 8.05
N GLU A 134 15.49 -11.79 7.75
CA GLU A 134 16.71 -12.13 7.01
C GLU A 134 16.76 -11.42 5.65
N LYS A 135 15.61 -11.37 4.92
CA LYS A 135 15.53 -10.70 3.63
C LYS A 135 15.67 -9.18 3.74
N ILE A 136 15.08 -8.57 4.77
CA ILE A 136 15.24 -7.13 5.05
C ILE A 136 16.71 -6.81 5.33
N ASN A 137 17.37 -7.60 6.15
CA ASN A 137 18.78 -7.39 6.46
C ASN A 137 19.68 -7.60 5.22
N GLU A 138 19.37 -8.59 4.36
CA GLU A 138 20.06 -8.76 3.08
C GLU A 138 19.93 -7.50 2.19
N LEU A 139 18.72 -6.93 2.09
CA LEU A 139 18.50 -5.69 1.32
C LEU A 139 19.28 -4.51 1.92
N TYR A 140 19.22 -4.36 3.23
CA TYR A 140 19.91 -3.28 3.96
C TYR A 140 21.42 -3.38 3.85
N ASP A 141 22.00 -4.58 4.00
CA ASP A 141 23.46 -4.84 3.86
C ASP A 141 23.94 -4.57 2.43
N ASN A 142 23.06 -4.71 1.43
CA ASN A 142 23.31 -4.35 0.03
C ASN A 142 23.11 -2.84 -0.23
N GLY A 143 22.85 -2.03 0.80
CA GLY A 143 22.76 -0.57 0.71
C GLY A 143 21.36 -0.01 0.46
N ALA A 144 20.30 -0.83 0.53
CA ALA A 144 18.94 -0.35 0.38
C ALA A 144 18.52 0.54 1.57
N ASP A 145 17.91 1.68 1.29
CA ASP A 145 17.31 2.54 2.31
C ASP A 145 16.01 1.93 2.84
N PRO A 146 15.84 1.79 4.18
CA PRO A 146 14.64 1.21 4.77
C PRO A 146 13.33 1.88 4.33
N SER A 147 13.33 3.21 4.13
CA SER A 147 12.14 3.95 3.66
C SER A 147 11.83 3.61 2.20
N MET A 148 12.85 3.34 1.38
CA MET A 148 12.66 2.87 -0.01
C MET A 148 12.09 1.47 -0.05
N ILE A 149 12.57 0.55 0.82
CA ILE A 149 11.99 -0.79 0.92
C ILE A 149 10.49 -0.71 1.23
N VAL A 150 10.07 0.18 2.14
CA VAL A 150 8.63 0.37 2.45
C VAL A 150 7.88 0.91 1.24
N LYS A 151 8.42 1.88 0.50
CA LYS A 151 7.79 2.43 -0.71
C LYS A 151 7.62 1.37 -1.79
N ASP A 152 8.66 0.58 -2.04
CA ASP A 152 8.62 -0.51 -3.02
C ASP A 152 7.59 -1.59 -2.62
N LEU A 153 7.47 -1.89 -1.31
CA LEU A 153 6.40 -2.76 -0.80
C LEU A 153 5.01 -2.18 -1.03
N ILE A 154 4.81 -0.87 -0.80
CA ILE A 154 3.52 -0.18 -1.05
C ILE A 154 3.13 -0.27 -2.53
N GLU A 155 4.06 0.02 -3.45
CA GLU A 155 3.83 -0.05 -4.90
C GLU A 155 3.54 -1.47 -5.35
N THR A 156 4.28 -2.45 -4.84
CA THR A 156 4.09 -3.85 -5.19
C THR A 156 2.75 -4.37 -4.69
N VAL A 157 2.36 -4.06 -3.44
CA VAL A 157 1.04 -4.44 -2.89
C VAL A 157 -0.09 -3.76 -3.66
N HIS A 158 0.08 -2.50 -4.10
CA HIS A 158 -0.88 -1.83 -4.98
C HIS A 158 -1.00 -2.57 -6.32
N SER A 159 0.11 -2.92 -6.96
CA SER A 159 0.13 -3.66 -8.24
C SER A 159 -0.55 -5.02 -8.11
N LEU A 160 -0.28 -5.78 -7.04
CA LEU A 160 -0.95 -7.03 -6.71
C LEU A 160 -2.46 -6.86 -6.55
N THR A 161 -2.88 -5.78 -5.89
CA THR A 161 -4.30 -5.47 -5.67
C THR A 161 -5.00 -5.15 -6.99
N MET A 162 -4.39 -4.31 -7.84
CA MET A 162 -4.95 -3.94 -9.15
C MET A 162 -5.11 -5.14 -10.07
N ILE A 163 -4.16 -6.09 -10.06
CA ILE A 163 -4.26 -7.34 -10.81
C ILE A 163 -5.43 -8.19 -10.29
N ASN A 164 -5.60 -8.30 -8.98
CA ASN A 164 -6.66 -9.11 -8.37
C ASN A 164 -8.08 -8.58 -8.62
N ILE A 165 -8.24 -7.28 -8.89
CA ILE A 165 -9.56 -6.68 -9.22
C ILE A 165 -9.77 -6.50 -10.73
N ASP A 166 -8.97 -7.17 -11.57
CA ASP A 166 -8.99 -7.08 -13.04
C ASP A 166 -8.80 -5.66 -13.60
N ALA A 167 -8.12 -4.78 -12.84
CA ALA A 167 -7.80 -3.40 -13.24
C ALA A 167 -6.32 -3.24 -13.64
N ALA A 168 -5.75 -4.25 -14.28
CA ALA A 168 -4.31 -4.37 -14.52
C ALA A 168 -3.76 -3.51 -15.67
N GLU A 169 -4.60 -2.83 -16.48
CA GLU A 169 -4.13 -2.07 -17.66
C GLU A 169 -3.07 -1.02 -17.30
N GLY A 170 -3.30 -0.26 -16.21
CA GLY A 170 -2.33 0.75 -15.73
C GLY A 170 -1.05 0.13 -15.15
N VAL A 171 -1.13 -1.05 -14.56
CA VAL A 171 0.03 -1.78 -14.02
C VAL A 171 0.89 -2.35 -15.13
N LYS A 172 0.26 -2.87 -16.19
CA LYS A 172 0.97 -3.47 -17.33
C LYS A 172 1.82 -2.46 -18.10
N SER A 173 1.39 -1.20 -18.18
CA SER A 173 2.17 -0.14 -18.84
C SER A 173 3.36 0.33 -18.00
N SER A 174 3.32 0.14 -16.68
CA SER A 174 4.37 0.62 -15.76
C SER A 174 5.43 -0.44 -15.41
N LEU A 175 5.18 -1.72 -15.69
CA LEU A 175 6.10 -2.83 -15.40
C LEU A 175 6.70 -3.40 -16.69
N THR A 176 7.87 -4.02 -16.58
CA THR A 176 8.39 -4.87 -17.66
C THR A 176 7.60 -6.16 -17.74
N ASP A 177 7.62 -6.84 -18.90
CA ASP A 177 6.85 -8.10 -19.08
C ASP A 177 7.27 -9.18 -18.06
N SER A 178 8.54 -9.24 -17.68
CA SER A 178 9.05 -10.16 -16.67
C SER A 178 8.54 -9.82 -15.27
N GLU A 179 8.53 -8.55 -14.89
CA GLU A 179 8.00 -8.07 -13.62
C GLU A 179 6.49 -8.32 -13.53
N TYR A 180 5.75 -8.03 -14.61
CA TYR A 180 4.32 -8.26 -14.65
C TYR A 180 3.95 -9.73 -14.44
N ASN A 181 4.64 -10.66 -15.13
CA ASN A 181 4.40 -12.09 -14.97
C ASN A 181 4.68 -12.57 -13.53
N ALA A 182 5.76 -12.09 -12.93
CA ALA A 182 6.11 -12.43 -11.55
C ALA A 182 5.08 -11.91 -10.53
N VAL A 183 4.57 -10.68 -10.73
CA VAL A 183 3.51 -10.10 -9.89
C VAL A 183 2.19 -10.85 -10.06
N GLN A 184 1.83 -11.22 -11.31
CA GLN A 184 0.61 -11.97 -11.61
C GLN A 184 0.56 -13.35 -10.94
N GLU A 185 1.70 -14.06 -10.90
CA GLU A 185 1.80 -15.37 -10.24
C GLU A 185 1.51 -15.24 -8.72
N VAL A 186 1.97 -14.17 -8.09
CA VAL A 186 1.77 -13.93 -6.65
C VAL A 186 0.34 -13.46 -6.36
N ALA A 187 -0.22 -12.60 -7.23
CA ALA A 187 -1.54 -12.02 -7.05
C ALA A 187 -2.64 -13.08 -6.89
N GLY A 188 -2.61 -14.16 -7.71
CA GLY A 188 -3.63 -15.20 -7.68
C GLY A 188 -3.75 -15.97 -6.35
N ASN A 189 -2.79 -15.84 -5.45
CA ASN A 189 -2.76 -16.54 -4.17
C ASN A 189 -3.14 -15.64 -2.97
N LEU A 190 -3.41 -14.35 -3.19
CA LEU A 190 -3.66 -13.37 -2.13
C LEU A 190 -5.06 -12.76 -2.28
N ASP A 191 -5.77 -12.60 -1.18
CA ASP A 191 -7.07 -11.92 -1.19
C ASP A 191 -6.92 -10.39 -1.07
N VAL A 192 -7.85 -9.65 -1.69
CA VAL A 192 -7.86 -8.17 -1.71
C VAL A 192 -7.96 -7.57 -0.31
N SER A 193 -8.64 -8.24 0.63
CA SER A 193 -8.79 -7.79 2.01
C SER A 193 -7.44 -7.78 2.72
N THR A 194 -6.68 -8.86 2.59
CA THR A 194 -5.31 -8.97 3.14
C THR A 194 -4.38 -7.93 2.52
N LEU A 195 -4.39 -7.78 1.20
CA LEU A 195 -3.59 -6.77 0.50
C LEU A 195 -3.93 -5.35 0.95
N SER A 196 -5.22 -5.03 1.10
CA SER A 196 -5.68 -3.72 1.59
C SER A 196 -5.21 -3.42 3.01
N MET A 197 -5.23 -4.41 3.89
CA MET A 197 -4.73 -4.28 5.26
C MET A 197 -3.21 -4.05 5.28
N ILE A 198 -2.46 -4.85 4.53
CA ILE A 198 -0.99 -4.69 4.41
C ILE A 198 -0.66 -3.29 3.87
N TRP A 199 -1.36 -2.83 2.82
CA TRP A 199 -1.17 -1.51 2.24
C TRP A 199 -1.40 -0.38 3.25
N GLN A 200 -2.48 -0.45 4.04
CA GLN A 200 -2.76 0.54 5.09
C GLN A 200 -1.67 0.59 6.14
N MET A 201 -1.16 -0.56 6.55
CA MET A 201 -0.10 -0.64 7.56
C MET A 201 1.23 -0.11 7.03
N LEU A 202 1.59 -0.44 5.79
CA LEU A 202 2.79 0.07 5.14
C LEU A 202 2.74 1.59 4.99
N ASN A 203 1.60 2.17 4.56
CA ASN A 203 1.44 3.62 4.45
C ASN A 203 1.59 4.34 5.80
N LYS A 204 1.02 3.79 6.88
CA LYS A 204 1.22 4.31 8.24
C LYS A 204 2.68 4.17 8.68
N GLY A 205 3.26 2.99 8.44
CA GLY A 205 4.61 2.66 8.83
C GLY A 205 5.69 3.45 8.09
N LEU A 206 5.40 3.94 6.87
CA LEU A 206 6.34 4.74 6.09
C LEU A 206 6.81 5.98 6.87
N HIS A 207 5.88 6.72 7.50
CA HIS A 207 6.23 7.87 8.35
C HIS A 207 7.02 7.43 9.59
N GLU A 208 6.62 6.33 10.22
CA GLU A 208 7.32 5.78 11.38
C GLU A 208 8.77 5.41 11.05
N VAL A 209 9.02 4.81 9.88
CA VAL A 209 10.37 4.45 9.41
C VAL A 209 11.18 5.68 9.02
N THR A 210 10.56 6.61 8.27
CA THR A 210 11.26 7.82 7.76
C THR A 210 11.68 8.76 8.89
N ASP A 211 10.84 8.94 9.90
CA ASP A 211 11.08 9.86 11.02
C ASP A 211 11.82 9.19 12.20
N SER A 212 12.16 7.90 12.07
CA SER A 212 12.76 7.12 13.14
C SER A 212 14.25 7.44 13.34
N PHE A 213 14.67 7.39 14.59
CA PHE A 213 16.10 7.43 14.94
C PHE A 213 16.86 6.18 14.43
N SER A 214 16.18 5.03 14.31
CA SER A 214 16.73 3.79 13.75
C SER A 214 15.76 3.23 12.70
N PRO A 215 15.87 3.67 11.42
CA PRO A 215 14.96 3.27 10.35
C PRO A 215 14.86 1.76 10.15
N ILE A 216 15.99 1.04 10.23
CA ILE A 216 16.02 -0.42 10.07
C ILE A 216 15.19 -1.13 11.16
N THR A 217 15.38 -0.77 12.42
CA THR A 217 14.63 -1.36 13.54
C THR A 217 13.13 -1.08 13.42
N SER A 218 12.78 0.12 12.96
CA SER A 218 11.37 0.50 12.73
C SER A 218 10.75 -0.29 11.59
N LEU A 219 11.51 -0.55 10.51
CA LEU A 219 11.09 -1.42 9.41
C LEU A 219 10.87 -2.86 9.89
N GLU A 220 11.81 -3.43 10.64
CA GLU A 220 11.69 -4.78 11.22
C GLU A 220 10.42 -4.89 12.07
N MET A 221 10.17 -3.92 12.96
CA MET A 221 8.97 -3.89 13.80
C MET A 221 7.68 -3.70 13.00
N LEU A 222 7.71 -2.92 11.92
CA LEU A 222 6.58 -2.77 11.02
C LEU A 222 6.23 -4.12 10.36
N ILE A 223 7.20 -4.83 9.83
CA ILE A 223 7.00 -6.13 9.18
C ILE A 223 6.51 -7.20 10.17
N ILE A 224 7.08 -7.26 11.36
CA ILE A 224 6.60 -8.14 12.43
C ILE A 224 5.13 -7.84 12.72
N ARG A 225 4.76 -6.57 12.88
CA ARG A 225 3.38 -6.14 13.15
C ARG A 225 2.42 -6.57 12.03
N ILE A 226 2.83 -6.44 10.77
CA ILE A 226 2.02 -6.89 9.62
C ILE A 226 1.81 -8.40 9.65
N ILE A 227 2.84 -9.19 9.91
CA ILE A 227 2.77 -10.64 9.96
C ILE A 227 1.81 -11.10 11.07
N TYR A 228 1.97 -10.60 12.28
CA TYR A 228 1.14 -11.01 13.43
C TYR A 228 -0.31 -10.52 13.34
N LEU A 229 -0.58 -9.42 12.64
CA LEU A 229 -1.97 -8.98 12.38
C LEU A 229 -2.66 -9.84 11.32
N ASN A 230 -1.91 -10.44 10.41
CA ASN A 230 -2.44 -11.41 9.44
C ASN A 230 -2.90 -12.73 10.11
N ASP A 231 -2.32 -13.07 11.26
CA ASP A 231 -2.69 -14.27 12.04
C ASP A 231 -3.98 -14.07 12.88
N ILE A 232 -4.51 -12.85 12.96
CA ILE A 232 -5.78 -12.59 13.65
C ILE A 232 -6.92 -13.10 12.76
N PRO A 233 -7.75 -14.07 13.25
CA PRO A 233 -8.85 -14.60 12.47
C PRO A 233 -9.82 -13.49 12.08
N LYS A 234 -10.25 -13.51 10.81
CA LYS A 234 -11.18 -12.51 10.28
C LYS A 234 -12.51 -12.57 11.06
N PRO A 235 -13.21 -11.43 11.27
CA PRO A 235 -14.48 -11.41 12.02
C PRO A 235 -15.49 -12.46 11.54
N ASN A 236 -15.52 -12.74 10.24
CA ASN A 236 -16.39 -13.76 9.66
C ASN A 236 -15.97 -15.19 10.04
N GLU A 237 -14.70 -15.46 10.21
CA GLU A 237 -14.17 -16.75 10.67
C GLU A 237 -14.49 -16.96 12.14
N LEU A 238 -14.30 -15.92 12.97
CA LEU A 238 -14.72 -15.95 14.38
C LEU A 238 -16.23 -16.16 14.55
N ILE A 239 -17.05 -15.51 13.72
CA ILE A 239 -18.51 -15.70 13.72
C ILE A 239 -18.86 -17.12 13.30
N SER A 240 -18.19 -17.68 12.29
CA SER A 240 -18.43 -19.07 11.85
C SER A 240 -17.96 -20.09 12.89
N GLU A 241 -16.85 -19.85 13.58
CA GLU A 241 -16.38 -20.67 14.70
C GLU A 241 -17.33 -20.61 15.89
N LEU A 242 -17.82 -19.41 16.25
CA LEU A 242 -18.82 -19.24 17.30
C LEU A 242 -20.13 -19.96 16.95
N ASN A 243 -20.63 -19.83 15.72
CA ASN A 243 -21.82 -20.54 15.27
C ASN A 243 -21.63 -22.07 15.31
N ASN A 244 -20.47 -22.57 14.88
CA ASN A 244 -20.12 -23.99 14.95
C ASN A 244 -20.00 -24.49 16.41
N MET A 245 -19.55 -23.64 17.35
CA MET A 245 -19.51 -23.96 18.78
C MET A 245 -20.91 -24.00 19.39
N VAL A 246 -21.79 -23.08 18.99
CA VAL A 246 -23.18 -23.04 19.40
C VAL A 246 -23.93 -24.29 18.90
N GLU A 247 -23.80 -24.63 17.60
CA GLU A 247 -24.41 -25.83 17.03
C GLU A 247 -23.91 -27.14 17.67
N LYS A 248 -22.61 -27.20 18.01
CA LYS A 248 -22.06 -28.36 18.76
C LYS A 248 -22.54 -28.45 20.19
N ASN A 249 -22.85 -27.34 20.84
CA ASN A 249 -23.44 -27.32 22.16
C ASN A 249 -24.94 -27.68 22.10
N ASP A 250 -25.67 -27.17 21.12
CA ASP A 250 -27.10 -27.54 20.96
C ASP A 250 -27.26 -29.03 20.63
N ASN A 251 -26.39 -29.62 19.81
CA ASN A 251 -26.38 -31.07 19.56
C ASN A 251 -25.96 -31.88 20.80
N LYS A 252 -25.10 -31.38 21.69
CA LYS A 252 -24.76 -32.00 22.96
C LYS A 252 -25.92 -31.91 23.98
N ILE A 253 -26.77 -30.88 23.89
CA ILE A 253 -27.94 -30.71 24.72
C ILE A 253 -29.08 -31.64 24.25
N GLN A 254 -29.21 -31.84 22.92
CA GLN A 254 -30.20 -32.78 22.35
C GLN A 254 -29.85 -34.24 22.61
N ASP A 255 -28.55 -34.62 22.56
CA ASP A 255 -28.12 -35.99 22.93
C ASP A 255 -28.27 -36.28 24.44
N LYS A 256 -28.22 -35.25 25.31
CA LYS A 256 -28.50 -35.39 26.74
C LYS A 256 -30.00 -35.40 27.08
N SER A 257 -30.88 -34.91 26.19
CA SER A 257 -32.32 -34.90 26.40
C SER A 257 -32.99 -36.24 26.08
N GLY A 258 -32.24 -37.22 25.56
CA GLY A 258 -32.71 -38.60 25.32
C GLY A 258 -32.57 -39.56 26.50
N GLU A 259 -31.88 -39.19 27.58
CA GLU A 259 -31.60 -40.07 28.75
C GLU A 259 -31.94 -39.51 30.10
N THR A 260 -32.87 -38.59 30.25
CA THR A 260 -33.34 -38.16 31.58
C THR A 260 -34.81 -38.31 31.75
N SER A 261 -35.23 -39.57 31.84
CA SER A 261 -36.36 -39.90 32.70
C SER A 261 -35.79 -40.42 34.04
N SER A 262 -36.17 -39.68 35.12
CA SER A 262 -36.04 -40.04 36.51
C SER A 262 -34.69 -39.97 37.22
N ALA A 263 -34.35 -38.78 37.71
CA ALA A 263 -33.91 -38.59 39.11
C ALA A 263 -33.93 -37.07 39.41
N MET A 264 -35.02 -36.56 39.83
CA MET A 264 -35.14 -35.21 40.44
C MET A 264 -34.20 -35.17 41.63
N ASP A 265 -33.35 -34.11 41.72
CA ASP A 265 -32.46 -33.89 42.88
C ASP A 265 -33.26 -33.98 44.19
N PRO A 266 -32.81 -34.74 45.17
CA PRO A 266 -33.51 -34.92 46.45
C PRO A 266 -33.91 -33.59 47.13
N LYS A 267 -33.09 -32.55 47.00
CA LYS A 267 -33.31 -31.21 47.54
C LYS A 267 -34.46 -30.45 46.83
N VAL A 268 -34.58 -30.64 45.51
CA VAL A 268 -35.67 -30.03 44.72
C VAL A 268 -36.99 -30.69 45.08
N LYS A 269 -36.97 -31.98 45.35
CA LYS A 269 -38.13 -32.73 45.77
C LYS A 269 -38.62 -32.29 47.16
N GLU A 270 -37.73 -32.06 48.11
CA GLU A 270 -38.01 -31.56 49.46
C GLU A 270 -38.64 -30.15 49.44
N ILE A 271 -38.21 -29.27 48.48
CA ILE A 271 -38.79 -27.93 48.31
C ILE A 271 -40.20 -27.99 47.73
N ILE A 272 -40.48 -28.87 46.77
CA ILE A 272 -41.83 -29.05 46.20
C ILE A 272 -42.80 -29.61 47.22
N ASP A 273 -42.35 -30.54 48.05
CA ASP A 273 -43.16 -31.11 49.12
C ASP A 273 -43.51 -30.10 50.23
N PHE A 274 -42.64 -29.10 50.44
CA PHE A 274 -42.86 -28.03 51.43
C PHE A 274 -43.78 -26.91 50.93
N PHE A 275 -43.86 -26.70 49.60
CA PHE A 275 -44.69 -25.67 48.98
C PHE A 275 -45.55 -26.25 47.84
N PRO A 276 -46.66 -26.86 48.15
CA PRO A 276 -47.55 -27.49 47.16
C PRO A 276 -48.10 -26.43 46.19
N GLY A 277 -47.79 -26.59 44.91
CA GLY A 277 -48.19 -25.69 43.85
C GLY A 277 -47.03 -24.93 43.18
N THR A 278 -45.74 -25.20 43.52
CA THR A 278 -44.58 -24.69 42.86
C THR A 278 -44.19 -25.55 41.66
N GLU A 279 -43.86 -24.90 40.50
CA GLU A 279 -43.31 -25.53 39.32
C GLU A 279 -41.86 -25.12 39.19
N VAL A 280 -41.00 -26.02 38.74
CA VAL A 280 -39.58 -25.73 38.47
C VAL A 280 -39.44 -25.21 37.03
N GLU A 281 -39.17 -23.92 36.88
CA GLU A 281 -39.02 -23.32 35.56
C GLU A 281 -37.60 -23.51 34.99
N GLN A 282 -36.55 -23.43 35.80
CA GLN A 282 -35.16 -23.56 35.31
C GLN A 282 -34.20 -23.92 36.47
N ILE A 283 -33.22 -24.78 36.22
CA ILE A 283 -32.11 -25.08 37.15
C ILE A 283 -30.82 -24.56 36.51
N GLU A 284 -30.22 -23.51 37.08
CA GLU A 284 -28.88 -23.04 36.70
C GLU A 284 -27.85 -23.68 37.65
N GLU A 285 -26.94 -24.47 37.09
CA GLU A 285 -25.72 -24.90 37.79
C GLU A 285 -24.70 -23.74 37.81
N LYS A 286 -24.24 -23.42 39.00
CA LYS A 286 -23.19 -22.44 39.25
C LYS A 286 -21.84 -23.08 39.26
#